data_b5362ccd6b37e748cb44a8d99f662cae
#
_entry.id   b5362ccd6b37e748cb44a8d99f662cae
#
_cell.length_a   1.000
_cell.length_b   1.000
_cell.length_c   1.000
_cell.angle_alpha   90.00
_cell.angle_beta   90.00
_cell.angle_gamma   90.00
#
_symmetry.space_group_name_H-M   'P 1'
#
loop_
_entity.id
_entity.type
_entity.pdbx_description
1 polymer ?
#
loop_
_entity_poly.entity_id
_entity_poly.type
_entity_poly.pdbx_seq_one_letter_code
_entity_poly.pdbx_strand_id
1 'polypeptide(L)'
;MDKPTVQDIFHRFYPAYLDHYSPSPVQAKVAHNIMNCKTGAYGANVCVCEDCGFVQIHYNSCRNRCCPMCQAVPKEMWMDARREDVLDAPYFHLVFTVPDILNPVIYSNQRLLYDALYHAASSTISELTADPKRLGAKLGYICILHTWGSEMNFHPHIHTILLGGGLASNNQWKDNGENFFLPIRVISKMFRGKYLEELKRLWEEDKLVFHGTAEKFRNHYTFKELLDSCYGMDWIPHCKKTFNGAQTVIKYLGKYTHRIAVSNHRIVRMDDDTVTFLVKDYRNEGQWKELTISGVEFVRRFLMHVPPRRFVRIRHYGLLCSRTKSQKLTLCRNLLGCKKYLSKLRDMEMPEILEHLYGIKVCVCKACGGHLGKPQMRMPLRC
;
A
#
# COMPACT_ATOMS: atom_id res chain seq x y z
N MET A 1 -6.10 -13.25 28.08
CA MET A 1 -4.80 -13.17 27.36
C MET A 1 -4.94 -12.12 26.28
N ASP A 2 -3.98 -11.22 26.15
CA ASP A 2 -3.98 -10.24 25.09
C ASP A 2 -3.86 -10.94 23.72
N LYS A 3 -4.54 -10.40 22.74
CA LYS A 3 -4.56 -10.93 21.38
C LYS A 3 -3.15 -10.85 20.77
N PRO A 4 -2.58 -11.93 20.20
CA PRO A 4 -1.24 -11.90 19.66
C PRO A 4 -1.12 -10.89 18.51
N THR A 5 0.06 -10.29 18.37
CA THR A 5 0.39 -9.31 17.34
C THR A 5 1.37 -9.91 16.32
N VAL A 6 1.55 -9.22 15.20
CA VAL A 6 2.61 -9.57 14.24
C VAL A 6 4.00 -9.50 14.90
N GLN A 7 4.20 -8.63 15.87
CA GLN A 7 5.46 -8.53 16.61
C GLN A 7 5.74 -9.81 17.41
N ASP A 8 4.74 -10.33 18.12
CA ASP A 8 4.86 -11.58 18.90
C ASP A 8 5.16 -12.77 17.98
N ILE A 9 4.49 -12.83 16.81
CA ILE A 9 4.74 -13.86 15.80
C ILE A 9 6.19 -13.80 15.31
N PHE A 10 6.72 -12.60 15.04
CA PHE A 10 8.12 -12.46 14.61
C PHE A 10 9.10 -12.83 15.72
N HIS A 11 8.85 -12.47 16.98
CA HIS A 11 9.70 -12.87 18.10
C HIS A 11 9.77 -14.39 18.21
N ARG A 12 8.65 -15.09 18.06
CA ARG A 12 8.60 -16.54 18.22
C ARG A 12 9.19 -17.30 17.03
N PHE A 13 8.82 -16.93 15.80
CA PHE A 13 9.06 -17.76 14.61
C PHE A 13 10.17 -17.25 13.69
N TYR A 14 10.67 -16.02 13.86
CA TYR A 14 11.72 -15.50 13.00
C TYR A 14 13.06 -16.24 13.16
N PRO A 15 13.48 -16.70 14.37
CA PRO A 15 14.66 -17.57 14.49
C PRO A 15 14.53 -18.83 13.65
N ALA A 16 13.44 -19.60 13.81
CA ALA A 16 13.20 -20.82 13.03
C ALA A 16 13.05 -20.54 11.51
N TYR A 17 12.57 -19.36 11.12
CA TYR A 17 12.55 -18.95 9.71
C TYR A 17 13.98 -18.83 9.15
N LEU A 18 14.95 -18.35 9.92
CA LEU A 18 16.34 -18.22 9.49
C LEU A 18 17.05 -19.56 9.27
N ASP A 19 16.57 -20.65 9.92
CA ASP A 19 17.11 -21.99 9.70
C ASP A 19 16.76 -22.53 8.30
N HIS A 20 15.69 -22.01 7.67
CA HIS A 20 15.19 -22.49 6.39
C HIS A 20 15.33 -21.48 5.24
N TYR A 21 15.46 -20.18 5.56
CA TYR A 21 15.41 -19.11 4.57
C TYR A 21 16.46 -18.04 4.84
N SER A 22 17.03 -17.50 3.78
CA SER A 22 17.95 -16.36 3.82
C SER A 22 17.25 -15.07 3.39
N PRO A 23 16.81 -14.21 4.32
CA PRO A 23 16.15 -12.95 3.97
C PRO A 23 17.14 -11.97 3.32
N SER A 24 16.67 -11.21 2.36
CA SER A 24 17.44 -10.07 1.85
C SER A 24 17.73 -9.04 2.97
N PRO A 25 18.77 -8.19 2.84
CA PRO A 25 19.07 -7.17 3.86
C PRO A 25 17.90 -6.23 4.17
N VAL A 26 17.02 -5.99 3.20
CA VAL A 26 15.81 -5.18 3.39
C VAL A 26 14.77 -5.91 4.22
N GLN A 27 14.56 -7.21 3.96
CA GLN A 27 13.65 -8.06 4.73
C GLN A 27 14.14 -8.25 6.17
N ALA A 28 15.44 -8.54 6.36
CA ALA A 28 16.04 -8.67 7.69
C ALA A 28 15.87 -7.37 8.51
N LYS A 29 16.12 -6.21 7.88
CA LYS A 29 15.89 -4.91 8.52
C LYS A 29 14.42 -4.69 8.90
N VAL A 30 13.47 -5.12 8.09
CA VAL A 30 12.04 -5.03 8.42
C VAL A 30 11.69 -5.93 9.59
N ALA A 31 12.16 -7.18 9.61
CA ALA A 31 11.96 -8.11 10.71
C ALA A 31 12.52 -7.53 12.03
N HIS A 32 13.77 -7.08 12.02
CA HIS A 32 14.38 -6.41 13.18
C HIS A 32 13.56 -5.21 13.66
N ASN A 33 13.10 -4.36 12.74
CA ASN A 33 12.30 -3.19 13.08
C ASN A 33 10.92 -3.55 13.68
N ILE A 34 10.28 -4.62 13.22
CA ILE A 34 9.01 -5.09 13.78
C ILE A 34 9.22 -5.61 15.20
N MET A 35 10.20 -6.49 15.40
CA MET A 35 10.52 -7.07 16.71
C MET A 35 10.88 -6.01 17.77
N ASN A 36 11.57 -4.96 17.37
CA ASN A 36 12.03 -3.91 18.26
C ASN A 36 11.10 -2.67 18.32
N CYS A 37 9.97 -2.68 17.63
CA CYS A 37 9.07 -1.53 17.58
C CYS A 37 8.36 -1.29 18.92
N LYS A 38 8.45 -0.07 19.45
CA LYS A 38 7.88 0.31 20.76
C LYS A 38 8.45 -0.50 21.92
N THR A 39 9.72 -0.88 21.80
CA THR A 39 10.54 -1.41 22.90
C THR A 39 11.62 -0.40 23.27
N GLY A 40 12.48 -0.70 24.24
CA GLY A 40 13.62 0.15 24.60
C GLY A 40 14.68 0.33 23.50
N ALA A 41 14.68 -0.53 22.46
CA ALA A 41 15.70 -0.56 21.41
C ALA A 41 15.81 0.73 20.57
N TYR A 42 14.73 1.50 20.47
CA TYR A 42 14.73 2.82 19.77
C TYR A 42 14.69 4.01 20.73
N GLY A 43 14.99 3.78 22.01
CA GLY A 43 14.87 4.78 23.06
C GLY A 43 13.43 5.03 23.52
N ALA A 44 13.29 5.97 24.43
CA ALA A 44 12.01 6.32 25.02
C ALA A 44 11.93 7.82 25.31
N ASN A 45 10.70 8.31 25.42
CA ASN A 45 10.36 9.58 26.02
C ASN A 45 9.88 9.32 27.46
N VAL A 46 10.51 9.96 28.43
CA VAL A 46 10.20 9.83 29.85
C VAL A 46 9.57 11.13 30.31
N CYS A 47 8.37 11.04 30.85
CA CYS A 47 7.66 12.17 31.44
C CYS A 47 7.48 11.91 32.94
N VAL A 48 7.64 12.94 33.77
CA VAL A 48 7.40 12.89 35.21
C VAL A 48 6.18 13.75 35.52
N CYS A 49 5.27 13.24 36.33
CA CYS A 49 4.13 14.01 36.76
C CYS A 49 4.56 15.09 37.75
N GLU A 50 4.15 16.32 37.51
CA GLU A 50 4.48 17.46 38.35
C GLU A 50 3.75 17.39 39.70
N ASP A 51 2.59 16.71 39.76
CA ASP A 51 1.76 16.66 40.99
C ASP A 51 2.09 15.46 41.89
N CYS A 52 2.34 14.27 41.32
CA CYS A 52 2.52 13.04 42.10
C CYS A 52 3.85 12.33 41.90
N GLY A 53 4.73 12.86 41.04
CA GLY A 53 6.04 12.26 40.75
C GLY A 53 6.00 10.97 39.95
N PHE A 54 4.82 10.52 39.47
CA PHE A 54 4.71 9.28 38.65
C PHE A 54 5.51 9.40 37.38
N VAL A 55 6.35 8.38 37.08
CA VAL A 55 7.16 8.33 35.87
C VAL A 55 6.43 7.55 34.78
N GLN A 56 6.14 8.19 33.67
CA GLN A 56 5.51 7.58 32.51
C GLN A 56 6.50 7.44 31.36
N ILE A 57 6.63 6.24 30.82
CA ILE A 57 7.58 5.92 29.75
C ILE A 57 6.83 5.62 28.45
N HIS A 58 7.21 6.29 27.38
CA HIS A 58 6.69 6.08 26.04
C HIS A 58 7.83 5.63 25.11
N TYR A 59 7.86 4.35 24.77
CA TYR A 59 8.88 3.79 23.88
C TYR A 59 8.71 4.27 22.44
N ASN A 60 9.82 4.57 21.78
CA ASN A 60 9.85 5.06 20.42
C ASN A 60 9.49 3.96 19.41
N SER A 61 8.84 4.35 18.33
CA SER A 61 8.47 3.46 17.25
C SER A 61 9.57 3.35 16.19
N CYS A 62 9.65 2.21 15.49
CA CYS A 62 10.66 1.96 14.45
C CYS A 62 10.48 2.83 13.18
N ARG A 63 9.33 3.48 12.99
CA ARG A 63 8.94 4.29 11.82
C ARG A 63 9.05 3.55 10.47
N ASN A 64 9.16 2.22 10.49
CA ASN A 64 9.23 1.43 9.28
C ASN A 64 7.85 1.33 8.63
N ARG A 65 7.78 1.65 7.32
CA ARG A 65 6.51 1.61 6.54
C ARG A 65 5.87 0.22 6.45
N CYS A 66 6.62 -0.84 6.78
CA CYS A 66 6.14 -2.22 6.79
C CYS A 66 5.68 -2.68 8.18
N CYS A 67 5.89 -1.89 9.23
CA CYS A 67 5.56 -2.26 10.59
C CYS A 67 4.07 -2.01 10.90
N PRO A 68 3.29 -3.06 11.23
CA PRO A 68 1.88 -2.89 11.56
C PRO A 68 1.64 -2.23 12.92
N MET A 69 2.68 -2.12 13.77
CA MET A 69 2.58 -1.57 15.12
C MET A 69 2.53 -0.04 15.16
N CYS A 70 3.13 0.65 14.17
CA CYS A 70 3.32 2.10 14.23
C CYS A 70 2.78 2.89 13.02
N GLN A 71 2.06 2.25 12.10
CA GLN A 71 1.58 2.92 10.89
C GLN A 71 0.17 3.55 11.01
N ALA A 72 -0.48 3.49 12.17
CA ALA A 72 -1.83 4.02 12.34
C ALA A 72 -1.87 5.55 12.17
N VAL A 73 -1.09 6.29 12.93
CA VAL A 73 -1.04 7.77 12.86
C VAL A 73 -0.52 8.27 11.51
N PRO A 74 0.61 7.76 10.95
CA PRO A 74 1.06 8.15 9.62
C PRO A 74 0.01 7.95 8.53
N LYS A 75 -0.82 6.90 8.64
CA LYS A 75 -1.93 6.64 7.73
C LYS A 75 -2.99 7.75 7.82
N GLU A 76 -3.42 8.11 9.02
CA GLU A 76 -4.44 9.16 9.22
C GLU A 76 -3.93 10.52 8.74
N MET A 77 -2.69 10.89 9.07
CA MET A 77 -2.05 12.11 8.56
C MET A 77 -1.97 12.13 7.02
N TRP A 78 -1.58 11.01 6.42
CA TRP A 78 -1.54 10.89 4.96
C TRP A 78 -2.93 11.05 4.35
N MET A 79 -3.95 10.40 4.93
CA MET A 79 -5.33 10.50 4.45
C MET A 79 -5.85 11.94 4.55
N ASP A 80 -5.59 12.61 5.65
CA ASP A 80 -6.02 14.00 5.84
C ASP A 80 -5.36 14.93 4.82
N ALA A 81 -4.04 14.78 4.60
CA ALA A 81 -3.33 15.53 3.57
C ALA A 81 -3.84 15.23 2.13
N ARG A 82 -4.28 14.00 1.84
CA ARG A 82 -4.82 13.64 0.52
C ARG A 82 -6.23 14.15 0.27
N ARG A 83 -7.00 14.48 1.32
CA ARG A 83 -8.29 15.15 1.15
C ARG A 83 -8.17 16.47 0.39
N GLU A 84 -7.05 17.16 0.52
CA GLU A 84 -6.77 18.37 -0.26
C GLU A 84 -6.69 18.11 -1.77
N ASP A 85 -6.36 16.90 -2.20
CA ASP A 85 -6.21 16.55 -3.61
C ASP A 85 -7.52 16.08 -4.25
N VAL A 86 -8.58 15.86 -3.45
CA VAL A 86 -9.86 15.38 -3.95
C VAL A 86 -10.69 16.51 -4.54
N LEU A 87 -11.31 16.26 -5.68
CA LEU A 87 -12.28 17.11 -6.37
C LEU A 87 -13.69 16.57 -6.13
N ASP A 88 -14.68 17.42 -6.22
CA ASP A 88 -16.08 17.03 -6.17
C ASP A 88 -16.55 16.53 -7.54
N ALA A 89 -16.19 15.29 -7.84
CA ALA A 89 -16.49 14.59 -9.08
C ALA A 89 -16.57 13.09 -8.82
N PRO A 90 -17.16 12.29 -9.72
CA PRO A 90 -17.16 10.83 -9.60
C PRO A 90 -15.76 10.25 -9.58
N TYR A 91 -15.59 9.12 -8.91
CA TYR A 91 -14.35 8.34 -8.91
C TYR A 91 -14.63 6.89 -9.23
N PHE A 92 -13.66 6.27 -9.87
CA PHE A 92 -13.71 4.85 -10.22
C PHE A 92 -12.52 4.11 -9.63
N HIS A 93 -12.75 2.89 -9.22
CA HIS A 93 -11.70 1.98 -8.78
C HIS A 93 -11.44 0.95 -9.87
N LEU A 94 -10.22 0.97 -10.39
CA LEU A 94 -9.76 0.03 -11.41
C LEU A 94 -8.59 -0.78 -10.85
N VAL A 95 -8.62 -2.10 -11.03
CA VAL A 95 -7.55 -2.99 -10.58
C VAL A 95 -6.91 -3.67 -11.78
N PHE A 96 -5.60 -3.54 -11.89
CA PHE A 96 -4.79 -4.23 -12.88
C PHE A 96 -4.07 -5.40 -12.22
N THR A 97 -4.35 -6.60 -12.68
CA THR A 97 -3.76 -7.84 -12.15
C THR A 97 -3.01 -8.57 -13.25
N VAL A 98 -1.88 -9.16 -12.90
CA VAL A 98 -1.10 -10.04 -13.79
C VAL A 98 -1.39 -11.50 -13.45
N PRO A 99 -1.31 -12.43 -14.42
CA PRO A 99 -1.50 -13.86 -14.17
C PRO A 99 -0.46 -14.42 -13.19
N ASP A 100 -0.89 -15.36 -12.36
CA ASP A 100 -0.03 -15.98 -11.33
C ASP A 100 1.14 -16.75 -11.91
N ILE A 101 1.05 -17.22 -13.15
CA ILE A 101 2.15 -17.88 -13.87
C ILE A 101 3.40 -16.97 -14.01
N LEU A 102 3.24 -15.64 -13.95
CA LEU A 102 4.33 -14.66 -13.96
C LEU A 102 4.97 -14.44 -12.57
N ASN A 103 4.35 -14.93 -11.50
CA ASN A 103 4.80 -14.66 -10.14
C ASN A 103 6.27 -15.02 -9.87
N PRO A 104 6.81 -16.18 -10.33
CA PRO A 104 8.22 -16.50 -10.10
C PRO A 104 9.17 -15.49 -10.73
N VAL A 105 8.89 -15.05 -11.96
CA VAL A 105 9.72 -14.06 -12.69
C VAL A 105 9.60 -12.68 -12.03
N ILE A 106 8.38 -12.28 -11.64
CA ILE A 106 8.14 -10.99 -10.94
C ILE A 106 8.85 -10.98 -9.59
N TYR A 107 8.79 -12.07 -8.83
CA TYR A 107 9.42 -12.14 -7.51
C TYR A 107 10.94 -12.02 -7.60
N SER A 108 11.57 -12.65 -8.60
CA SER A 108 13.01 -12.51 -8.85
C SER A 108 13.42 -11.11 -9.31
N ASN A 109 12.49 -10.35 -9.95
CA ASN A 109 12.75 -9.06 -10.59
C ASN A 109 11.84 -7.93 -10.07
N GLN A 110 11.54 -7.91 -8.78
CA GLN A 110 10.50 -7.04 -8.20
C GLN A 110 10.56 -5.59 -8.68
N ARG A 111 11.73 -4.94 -8.63
CA ARG A 111 11.84 -3.52 -9.01
C ARG A 111 11.47 -3.30 -10.47
N LEU A 112 12.08 -4.04 -11.37
CA LEU A 112 11.88 -3.87 -12.81
C LEU A 112 10.44 -4.19 -13.20
N LEU A 113 9.90 -5.31 -12.74
CA LEU A 113 8.57 -5.77 -13.15
C LEU A 113 7.42 -5.06 -12.42
N TYR A 114 7.66 -4.49 -11.24
CA TYR A 114 6.72 -3.53 -10.64
C TYR A 114 6.72 -2.20 -11.39
N ASP A 115 7.88 -1.71 -11.84
CA ASP A 115 7.96 -0.50 -12.66
C ASP A 115 7.27 -0.70 -14.02
N ALA A 116 7.46 -1.86 -14.65
CA ALA A 116 6.74 -2.28 -15.87
C ALA A 116 5.21 -2.32 -15.65
N LEU A 117 4.77 -2.84 -14.50
CA LEU A 117 3.36 -2.91 -14.12
C LEU A 117 2.74 -1.50 -14.00
N TYR A 118 3.44 -0.57 -13.35
CA TYR A 118 3.01 0.84 -13.30
C TYR A 118 2.98 1.49 -14.68
N HIS A 119 4.00 1.25 -15.50
CA HIS A 119 4.08 1.81 -16.85
C HIS A 119 2.93 1.30 -17.72
N ALA A 120 2.70 -0.01 -17.76
CA ALA A 120 1.61 -0.60 -18.53
C ALA A 120 0.24 -0.08 -18.10
N ALA A 121 -0.03 -0.02 -16.78
CA ALA A 121 -1.29 0.49 -16.25
C ALA A 121 -1.49 1.99 -16.55
N SER A 122 -0.48 2.82 -16.28
CA SER A 122 -0.59 4.27 -16.45
C SER A 122 -0.65 4.69 -17.91
N SER A 123 0.13 4.09 -18.80
CA SER A 123 0.09 4.39 -20.23
C SER A 123 -1.23 3.95 -20.86
N THR A 124 -1.78 2.79 -20.46
CA THR A 124 -3.10 2.34 -20.91
C THR A 124 -4.20 3.36 -20.55
N ILE A 125 -4.23 3.83 -19.31
CA ILE A 125 -5.20 4.84 -18.89
C ILE A 125 -4.98 6.15 -19.67
N SER A 126 -3.74 6.62 -19.73
CA SER A 126 -3.43 7.92 -20.36
C SER A 126 -3.78 7.95 -21.84
N GLU A 127 -3.47 6.90 -22.59
CA GLU A 127 -3.80 6.80 -24.02
C GLU A 127 -5.30 6.74 -24.26
N LEU A 128 -6.00 5.88 -23.51
CA LEU A 128 -7.45 5.74 -23.68
C LEU A 128 -8.20 7.00 -23.29
N THR A 129 -7.75 7.73 -22.29
CA THR A 129 -8.44 8.97 -21.86
C THR A 129 -8.12 10.18 -22.73
N ALA A 130 -6.95 10.19 -23.37
CA ALA A 130 -6.57 11.23 -24.32
C ALA A 130 -7.32 11.12 -25.66
N ASP A 131 -7.82 9.92 -26.01
CA ASP A 131 -8.59 9.69 -27.25
C ASP A 131 -9.87 10.56 -27.26
N PRO A 132 -10.04 11.47 -28.25
CA PRO A 132 -11.23 12.31 -28.36
C PRO A 132 -12.55 11.54 -28.53
N LYS A 133 -12.49 10.33 -29.07
CA LYS A 133 -13.65 9.43 -29.22
C LYS A 133 -14.14 8.87 -27.88
N ARG A 134 -13.35 9.03 -26.79
CA ARG A 134 -13.69 8.58 -25.43
C ARG A 134 -13.94 9.76 -24.51
N LEU A 135 -12.87 10.34 -23.95
CA LEU A 135 -12.97 11.49 -23.07
C LEU A 135 -12.30 12.73 -23.69
N GLY A 136 -11.18 12.56 -24.40
CA GLY A 136 -10.40 13.65 -24.97
C GLY A 136 -9.85 14.60 -23.91
N ALA A 137 -9.48 14.06 -22.73
CA ALA A 137 -9.02 14.87 -21.61
C ALA A 137 -7.95 14.14 -20.78
N LYS A 138 -7.13 14.91 -20.09
CA LYS A 138 -6.12 14.41 -19.14
C LYS A 138 -6.77 14.22 -17.77
N LEU A 139 -6.81 12.99 -17.31
CA LEU A 139 -7.32 12.64 -15.97
C LEU A 139 -6.30 12.85 -14.87
N GLY A 140 -6.80 12.83 -13.62
CA GLY A 140 -5.99 12.62 -12.43
C GLY A 140 -6.25 11.21 -11.86
N TYR A 141 -5.19 10.48 -11.51
CA TYR A 141 -5.34 9.17 -10.86
C TYR A 141 -4.14 8.82 -9.97
N ILE A 142 -4.40 7.91 -9.04
CA ILE A 142 -3.41 7.38 -8.09
C ILE A 142 -3.32 5.87 -8.29
N CYS A 143 -2.10 5.37 -8.52
CA CYS A 143 -1.81 3.95 -8.61
C CYS A 143 -1.12 3.47 -7.33
N ILE A 144 -1.58 2.36 -6.76
CA ILE A 144 -1.09 1.79 -5.50
C ILE A 144 -0.75 0.32 -5.74
N LEU A 145 0.53 -0.04 -5.62
CA LEU A 145 0.96 -1.42 -5.73
C LEU A 145 0.61 -2.20 -4.46
N HIS A 146 -0.07 -3.32 -4.67
CA HIS A 146 -0.19 -4.42 -3.72
C HIS A 146 0.47 -5.67 -4.29
N THR A 147 1.02 -6.50 -3.41
CA THR A 147 1.68 -7.74 -3.80
C THR A 147 1.08 -8.96 -3.11
N TRP A 148 -0.03 -8.79 -2.39
CA TRP A 148 -0.64 -9.83 -1.56
C TRP A 148 -2.13 -10.00 -1.82
N GLY A 149 -2.57 -11.26 -1.79
CA GLY A 149 -3.97 -11.63 -1.66
C GLY A 149 -4.44 -11.67 -0.19
N SER A 150 -5.66 -12.09 0.05
CA SER A 150 -6.23 -12.20 1.40
C SER A 150 -5.47 -13.18 2.30
N GLU A 151 -4.94 -14.24 1.73
CA GLU A 151 -4.17 -15.31 2.39
C GLU A 151 -2.66 -15.01 2.48
N MET A 152 -2.25 -13.77 2.17
CA MET A 152 -0.85 -13.35 2.05
C MET A 152 -0.04 -14.15 1.01
N ASN A 153 -0.69 -14.72 0.00
CA ASN A 153 -0.02 -15.26 -1.18
C ASN A 153 0.51 -14.13 -2.07
N PHE A 154 1.57 -14.39 -2.82
CA PHE A 154 2.14 -13.38 -3.73
C PHE A 154 1.22 -13.17 -4.93
N HIS A 155 0.71 -11.95 -5.07
CA HIS A 155 -0.28 -11.57 -6.08
C HIS A 155 -0.13 -10.09 -6.43
N PRO A 156 0.86 -9.74 -7.27
CA PRO A 156 1.12 -8.34 -7.64
C PRO A 156 -0.03 -7.76 -8.46
N HIS A 157 -0.56 -6.62 -8.01
CA HIS A 157 -1.60 -5.90 -8.70
C HIS A 157 -1.59 -4.42 -8.33
N ILE A 158 -2.14 -3.59 -9.21
CA ILE A 158 -2.25 -2.15 -9.00
C ILE A 158 -3.72 -1.79 -8.78
N HIS A 159 -4.00 -1.22 -7.60
CA HIS A 159 -5.23 -0.47 -7.38
C HIS A 159 -5.08 0.94 -7.94
N THR A 160 -5.98 1.33 -8.82
CA THR A 160 -6.02 2.68 -9.39
C THR A 160 -7.29 3.38 -8.96
N ILE A 161 -7.16 4.55 -8.36
CA ILE A 161 -8.26 5.46 -8.09
C ILE A 161 -8.25 6.52 -9.17
N LEU A 162 -9.26 6.47 -10.02
CA LEU A 162 -9.38 7.24 -11.24
C LEU A 162 -10.47 8.30 -11.09
N LEU A 163 -10.13 9.55 -11.35
CA LEU A 163 -11.10 10.64 -11.41
C LEU A 163 -12.04 10.46 -12.62
N GLY A 164 -13.33 10.65 -12.46
CA GLY A 164 -14.33 10.44 -13.51
C GLY A 164 -14.41 11.57 -14.54
N GLY A 165 -13.51 12.53 -14.50
CA GLY A 165 -13.36 13.62 -15.45
C GLY A 165 -11.96 14.16 -15.50
N GLY A 166 -11.70 15.11 -16.44
CA GLY A 166 -10.38 15.65 -16.65
C GLY A 166 -10.37 16.98 -17.40
N LEU A 167 -9.17 17.52 -17.58
CA LEU A 167 -8.96 18.75 -18.36
C LEU A 167 -8.64 18.41 -19.80
N ALA A 168 -9.43 18.94 -20.72
CA ALA A 168 -9.13 18.96 -22.15
C ALA A 168 -7.97 19.92 -22.45
N SER A 169 -7.45 19.89 -23.68
CA SER A 169 -6.35 20.76 -24.13
C SER A 169 -6.67 22.26 -24.04
N ASN A 170 -7.95 22.64 -24.18
CA ASN A 170 -8.46 23.99 -24.04
C ASN A 170 -8.76 24.38 -22.58
N ASN A 171 -8.30 23.63 -21.60
CA ASN A 171 -8.55 23.81 -20.17
C ASN A 171 -10.02 23.74 -19.73
N GLN A 172 -10.90 23.20 -20.55
CA GLN A 172 -12.28 22.91 -20.15
C GLN A 172 -12.35 21.57 -19.42
N TRP A 173 -13.26 21.49 -18.44
CA TRP A 173 -13.58 20.23 -17.78
C TRP A 173 -14.42 19.35 -18.70
N LYS A 174 -14.04 18.08 -18.79
CA LYS A 174 -14.81 17.04 -19.47
C LYS A 174 -15.03 15.87 -18.53
N ASP A 175 -16.23 15.34 -18.50
CA ASP A 175 -16.59 14.12 -17.82
C ASP A 175 -17.58 13.31 -18.63
N ASN A 176 -17.93 12.13 -18.16
CA ASN A 176 -18.95 11.26 -18.74
C ASN A 176 -20.09 11.01 -17.73
N GLY A 177 -20.31 11.99 -16.87
CA GLY A 177 -21.28 11.89 -15.79
C GLY A 177 -20.88 10.78 -14.81
N GLU A 178 -21.88 9.99 -14.42
CA GLU A 178 -21.69 8.90 -13.46
C GLU A 178 -21.25 7.57 -14.08
N ASN A 179 -21.14 7.49 -15.40
CA ASN A 179 -20.81 6.27 -16.11
C ASN A 179 -19.31 6.10 -16.30
N PHE A 180 -18.86 4.84 -16.21
CA PHE A 180 -17.48 4.51 -16.55
C PHE A 180 -17.31 4.56 -18.07
N PHE A 181 -16.32 5.31 -18.51
CA PHE A 181 -16.17 5.69 -19.91
C PHE A 181 -15.10 4.89 -20.68
N LEU A 182 -14.40 3.99 -20.01
CA LEU A 182 -13.37 3.16 -20.64
C LEU A 182 -13.84 1.71 -20.79
N PRO A 183 -13.80 1.12 -22.00
CA PRO A 183 -14.24 -0.26 -22.19
C PRO A 183 -13.22 -1.24 -21.59
N ILE A 184 -13.68 -2.05 -20.66
CA ILE A 184 -12.86 -3.00 -19.89
C ILE A 184 -12.07 -3.96 -20.80
N ARG A 185 -12.68 -4.46 -21.87
CA ARG A 185 -12.02 -5.35 -22.82
C ARG A 185 -10.85 -4.68 -23.55
N VAL A 186 -10.96 -3.37 -23.85
CA VAL A 186 -9.86 -2.61 -24.48
C VAL A 186 -8.74 -2.37 -23.47
N ILE A 187 -9.08 -1.97 -22.24
CA ILE A 187 -8.11 -1.84 -21.15
C ILE A 187 -7.33 -3.15 -20.97
N SER A 188 -8.03 -4.29 -20.90
CA SER A 188 -7.44 -5.62 -20.75
C SER A 188 -6.37 -5.90 -21.81
N LYS A 189 -6.76 -5.77 -23.09
CA LYS A 189 -5.87 -6.05 -24.22
C LYS A 189 -4.65 -5.11 -24.25
N MET A 190 -4.86 -3.82 -24.06
CA MET A 190 -3.79 -2.82 -24.06
C MET A 190 -2.82 -3.02 -22.89
N PHE A 191 -3.35 -3.21 -21.70
CA PHE A 191 -2.54 -3.47 -20.50
C PHE A 191 -1.69 -4.74 -20.65
N ARG A 192 -2.30 -5.85 -21.07
CA ARG A 192 -1.61 -7.10 -21.35
C ARG A 192 -0.48 -6.90 -22.38
N GLY A 193 -0.80 -6.32 -23.55
CA GLY A 193 0.18 -6.08 -24.60
C GLY A 193 1.38 -5.27 -24.11
N LYS A 194 1.13 -4.12 -23.46
CA LYS A 194 2.20 -3.26 -22.95
C LYS A 194 3.06 -3.93 -21.86
N TYR A 195 2.45 -4.70 -20.98
CA TYR A 195 3.20 -5.39 -19.93
C TYR A 195 4.08 -6.51 -20.52
N LEU A 196 3.54 -7.33 -21.43
CA LEU A 196 4.28 -8.43 -22.04
C LEU A 196 5.35 -7.94 -23.00
N GLU A 197 5.11 -6.84 -23.72
CA GLU A 197 6.12 -6.18 -24.54
C GLU A 197 7.32 -5.71 -23.70
N GLU A 198 7.06 -5.06 -22.59
CA GLU A 198 8.12 -4.63 -21.67
C GLU A 198 8.84 -5.81 -21.01
N LEU A 199 8.12 -6.85 -20.62
CA LEU A 199 8.70 -8.08 -20.09
C LEU A 199 9.64 -8.74 -21.13
N LYS A 200 9.19 -8.83 -22.38
CA LYS A 200 9.99 -9.37 -23.50
C LYS A 200 11.23 -8.53 -23.74
N ARG A 201 11.08 -7.20 -23.80
CA ARG A 201 12.21 -6.26 -23.96
C ARG A 201 13.27 -6.43 -22.85
N LEU A 202 12.84 -6.52 -21.59
CA LEU A 202 13.75 -6.72 -20.45
C LEU A 202 14.48 -8.07 -20.53
N TRP A 203 13.82 -9.11 -21.06
CA TRP A 203 14.42 -10.42 -21.29
C TRP A 203 15.47 -10.37 -22.43
N GLU A 204 15.15 -9.77 -23.57
CA GLU A 204 16.03 -9.61 -24.72
C GLU A 204 17.26 -8.74 -24.41
N GLU A 205 17.11 -7.77 -23.50
CA GLU A 205 18.21 -6.91 -23.00
C GLU A 205 19.03 -7.56 -21.86
N ASP A 206 18.79 -8.83 -21.55
CA ASP A 206 19.45 -9.59 -20.45
C ASP A 206 19.40 -8.87 -19.08
N LYS A 207 18.30 -8.14 -18.82
CA LYS A 207 18.08 -7.39 -17.59
C LYS A 207 17.38 -8.19 -16.49
N LEU A 208 16.83 -9.36 -16.83
CA LEU A 208 16.10 -10.19 -15.89
C LEU A 208 17.03 -11.21 -15.22
N VAL A 209 16.83 -11.42 -13.94
CA VAL A 209 17.45 -12.51 -13.17
C VAL A 209 16.42 -13.60 -12.89
N PHE A 210 16.89 -14.84 -12.83
CA PHE A 210 16.03 -15.99 -12.64
C PHE A 210 16.56 -16.83 -11.48
N HIS A 211 15.73 -17.04 -10.44
CA HIS A 211 16.07 -17.81 -9.25
C HIS A 211 14.96 -18.80 -8.92
N GLY A 212 15.35 -19.97 -8.38
CA GLY A 212 14.42 -20.99 -7.97
C GLY A 212 13.49 -21.45 -9.09
N THR A 213 12.19 -21.39 -8.87
CA THR A 213 11.20 -21.82 -9.87
C THR A 213 11.16 -20.97 -11.15
N ALA A 214 11.80 -19.79 -11.15
CA ALA A 214 11.94 -18.95 -12.35
C ALA A 214 13.09 -19.38 -13.25
N GLU A 215 14.05 -20.22 -12.79
CA GLU A 215 15.28 -20.58 -13.51
C GLU A 215 15.00 -21.14 -14.91
N LYS A 216 13.93 -21.91 -15.07
CA LYS A 216 13.52 -22.47 -16.36
C LYS A 216 13.25 -21.40 -17.44
N PHE A 217 12.85 -20.18 -17.04
CA PHE A 217 12.53 -19.10 -17.98
C PHE A 217 13.77 -18.32 -18.48
N ARG A 218 14.96 -18.73 -18.08
CA ARG A 218 16.21 -18.30 -18.71
C ARG A 218 16.33 -18.86 -20.15
N ASN A 219 15.73 -20.02 -20.40
CA ASN A 219 15.69 -20.66 -21.72
C ASN A 219 14.68 -19.95 -22.63
N HIS A 220 15.07 -19.67 -23.87
CA HIS A 220 14.25 -18.97 -24.86
C HIS A 220 12.91 -19.69 -25.15
N TYR A 221 12.91 -21.01 -25.25
CA TYR A 221 11.68 -21.75 -25.55
C TYR A 221 10.67 -21.68 -24.42
N THR A 222 11.10 -21.92 -23.19
CA THR A 222 10.21 -21.86 -22.02
C THR A 222 9.76 -20.44 -21.71
N PHE A 223 10.58 -19.42 -21.99
CA PHE A 223 10.18 -18.03 -21.88
C PHE A 223 9.14 -17.65 -22.94
N LYS A 224 9.32 -18.12 -24.18
CA LYS A 224 8.32 -17.93 -25.24
C LYS A 224 7.00 -18.60 -24.90
N GLU A 225 7.01 -19.85 -24.41
CA GLU A 225 5.82 -20.56 -23.94
C GLU A 225 5.10 -19.79 -22.81
N LEU A 226 5.86 -19.18 -21.89
CA LEU A 226 5.30 -18.31 -20.85
C LEU A 226 4.57 -17.11 -21.45
N LEU A 227 5.18 -16.42 -22.43
CA LEU A 227 4.55 -15.29 -23.10
C LEU A 227 3.30 -15.71 -23.87
N ASP A 228 3.36 -16.79 -24.64
CA ASP A 228 2.24 -17.32 -25.42
C ASP A 228 1.07 -17.71 -24.50
N SER A 229 1.37 -18.36 -23.38
CA SER A 229 0.37 -18.66 -22.34
C SER A 229 -0.28 -17.40 -21.77
N CYS A 230 0.51 -16.37 -21.49
CA CYS A 230 0.00 -15.09 -21.00
C CYS A 230 -0.85 -14.36 -22.05
N TYR A 231 -0.50 -14.45 -23.34
CA TYR A 231 -1.32 -13.89 -24.42
C TYR A 231 -2.64 -14.66 -24.63
N GLY A 232 -2.66 -15.96 -24.34
CA GLY A 232 -3.85 -16.80 -24.38
C GLY A 232 -4.85 -16.56 -23.25
N MET A 233 -4.44 -15.91 -22.16
CA MET A 233 -5.29 -15.63 -21.00
C MET A 233 -6.00 -14.27 -21.11
N ASP A 234 -7.20 -14.18 -20.57
CA ASP A 234 -7.88 -12.89 -20.37
C ASP A 234 -7.42 -12.22 -19.07
N TRP A 235 -6.81 -11.04 -19.22
CA TRP A 235 -6.39 -10.21 -18.08
C TRP A 235 -7.49 -9.19 -17.77
N ILE A 236 -8.55 -9.61 -17.11
CA ILE A 236 -9.73 -8.78 -16.90
C ILE A 236 -9.51 -7.80 -15.76
N PRO A 237 -9.36 -6.50 -16.04
CA PRO A 237 -9.31 -5.48 -15.01
C PRO A 237 -10.66 -5.41 -14.29
N HIS A 238 -10.62 -5.37 -12.96
CA HIS A 238 -11.83 -5.17 -12.19
C HIS A 238 -12.12 -3.68 -12.07
N CYS A 239 -13.29 -3.24 -12.53
CA CYS A 239 -13.72 -1.85 -12.39
C CYS A 239 -15.02 -1.76 -11.60
N LYS A 240 -15.04 -0.90 -10.60
CA LYS A 240 -16.25 -0.52 -9.87
C LYS A 240 -16.37 1.00 -9.79
N LYS A 241 -17.57 1.53 -10.06
CA LYS A 241 -17.94 2.83 -9.53
C LYS A 241 -18.01 2.69 -8.01
N THR A 242 -17.22 3.45 -7.28
CA THR A 242 -16.98 3.08 -5.89
C THR A 242 -17.36 4.18 -4.90
N PHE A 243 -17.61 5.41 -5.34
CA PHE A 243 -17.59 6.48 -4.37
C PHE A 243 -18.67 7.53 -4.60
N ASN A 244 -19.59 7.61 -3.67
CA ASN A 244 -20.44 8.77 -3.49
C ASN A 244 -19.68 9.79 -2.63
N GLY A 245 -18.94 10.69 -3.30
CA GLY A 245 -18.27 11.84 -2.68
C GLY A 245 -16.84 11.62 -2.17
N ALA A 246 -16.17 12.72 -1.97
CA ALA A 246 -14.75 12.84 -1.62
C ALA A 246 -14.32 12.04 -0.37
N GLN A 247 -15.15 11.98 0.67
CA GLN A 247 -14.81 11.28 1.92
C GLN A 247 -14.66 9.77 1.74
N THR A 248 -15.49 9.17 0.86
CA THR A 248 -15.46 7.73 0.61
C THR A 248 -14.21 7.33 -0.16
N VAL A 249 -13.75 8.15 -1.09
CA VAL A 249 -12.49 8.00 -1.83
C VAL A 249 -11.31 7.92 -0.85
N ILE A 250 -11.24 8.84 0.10
CA ILE A 250 -10.14 8.91 1.08
C ILE A 250 -10.13 7.71 2.02
N LYS A 251 -11.30 7.33 2.56
CA LYS A 251 -11.41 6.12 3.40
C LYS A 251 -10.96 4.87 2.64
N TYR A 252 -11.29 4.81 1.36
CA TYR A 252 -10.87 3.72 0.49
C TYR A 252 -9.35 3.73 0.27
N LEU A 253 -8.77 4.88 -0.09
CA LEU A 253 -7.32 5.05 -0.23
C LEU A 253 -6.59 4.60 1.04
N GLY A 254 -7.05 5.00 2.22
CA GLY A 254 -6.47 4.62 3.50
C GLY A 254 -6.42 3.10 3.74
N LYS A 255 -7.35 2.33 3.17
CA LYS A 255 -7.32 0.86 3.27
C LYS A 255 -6.14 0.23 2.52
N TYR A 256 -5.64 0.89 1.48
CA TYR A 256 -4.65 0.32 0.56
C TYR A 256 -3.25 0.92 0.70
N THR A 257 -3.10 2.13 1.26
CA THR A 257 -1.84 2.88 1.22
C THR A 257 -0.82 2.48 2.28
N HIS A 258 -1.25 2.29 3.54
CA HIS A 258 -0.39 2.02 4.70
C HIS A 258 -0.52 0.59 5.21
N ARG A 259 -0.83 -0.35 4.33
CA ARG A 259 -1.01 -1.76 4.67
C ARG A 259 0.07 -2.59 4.03
N ILE A 260 0.60 -3.55 4.78
CA ILE A 260 1.39 -4.66 4.26
C ILE A 260 0.72 -5.94 4.72
N ALA A 261 0.49 -6.83 3.77
CA ALA A 261 0.01 -8.20 3.95
C ALA A 261 -1.12 -8.34 4.97
N VAL A 262 -0.83 -8.20 6.26
CA VAL A 262 -1.76 -8.44 7.36
C VAL A 262 -1.64 -7.33 8.43
N SER A 263 -2.71 -7.10 9.16
CA SER A 263 -2.76 -6.19 10.32
C SER A 263 -3.07 -6.97 11.59
N ASN A 264 -2.64 -6.48 12.75
CA ASN A 264 -2.78 -7.17 14.02
C ASN A 264 -4.23 -7.61 14.31
N HIS A 265 -5.24 -6.81 13.94
CA HIS A 265 -6.64 -7.16 14.20
C HIS A 265 -7.12 -8.41 13.44
N ARG A 266 -6.39 -8.86 12.42
CA ARG A 266 -6.68 -10.09 11.68
C ARG A 266 -6.09 -11.34 12.35
N ILE A 267 -5.11 -11.19 13.25
CA ILE A 267 -4.55 -12.30 13.99
C ILE A 267 -5.60 -12.77 15.01
N VAL A 268 -5.89 -14.06 15.01
CA VAL A 268 -6.89 -14.66 15.92
C VAL A 268 -6.19 -15.29 17.11
N ARG A 269 -5.25 -16.22 16.84
CA ARG A 269 -4.48 -16.92 17.86
C ARG A 269 -3.11 -17.32 17.32
N MET A 270 -2.22 -17.63 18.22
CA MET A 270 -0.89 -18.18 17.98
C MET A 270 -0.64 -19.27 19.03
N ASP A 271 -0.15 -20.39 18.62
CA ASP A 271 0.33 -21.47 19.48
C ASP A 271 1.82 -21.77 19.25
N ASP A 272 2.29 -22.94 19.65
CA ASP A 272 3.70 -23.27 19.59
C ASP A 272 4.24 -23.37 18.17
N ASP A 273 3.45 -23.80 17.22
CA ASP A 273 3.85 -24.07 15.84
C ASP A 273 3.09 -23.28 14.81
N THR A 274 1.89 -22.80 15.13
CA THR A 274 0.98 -22.23 14.14
C THR A 274 0.47 -20.83 14.49
N VAL A 275 0.00 -20.15 13.44
CA VAL A 275 -0.68 -18.87 13.51
C VAL A 275 -2.00 -18.95 12.76
N THR A 276 -3.08 -18.58 13.43
CA THR A 276 -4.42 -18.47 12.83
C THR A 276 -4.79 -17.01 12.63
N PHE A 277 -5.23 -16.67 11.43
CA PHE A 277 -5.65 -15.32 11.09
C PHE A 277 -6.84 -15.31 10.12
N LEU A 278 -7.59 -14.21 10.12
CA LEU A 278 -8.76 -14.03 9.28
C LEU A 278 -8.38 -13.75 7.84
N VAL A 279 -9.01 -14.45 6.90
CA VAL A 279 -8.90 -14.24 5.44
C VAL A 279 -10.28 -14.08 4.82
N LYS A 280 -10.35 -13.39 3.68
CA LYS A 280 -11.59 -13.31 2.90
C LYS A 280 -11.68 -14.46 1.93
N ASP A 281 -12.79 -15.16 1.95
CA ASP A 281 -13.14 -16.18 0.97
C ASP A 281 -13.91 -15.55 -0.19
N TYR A 282 -13.20 -15.22 -1.27
CA TYR A 282 -13.82 -14.61 -2.44
C TYR A 282 -14.70 -15.56 -3.25
N ARG A 283 -14.59 -16.88 -3.02
CA ARG A 283 -15.49 -17.88 -3.64
C ARG A 283 -16.84 -17.93 -2.92
N ASN A 284 -16.85 -17.48 -1.66
CA ASN A 284 -18.04 -17.42 -0.83
C ASN A 284 -18.34 -15.95 -0.46
N GLU A 285 -18.68 -15.14 -1.46
CA GLU A 285 -19.10 -13.73 -1.36
C GLU A 285 -18.20 -12.82 -0.49
N GLY A 286 -16.94 -13.22 -0.28
CA GLY A 286 -15.98 -12.46 0.52
C GLY A 286 -16.22 -12.56 2.03
N GLN A 287 -16.88 -13.62 2.50
CA GLN A 287 -17.03 -13.91 3.92
C GLN A 287 -15.67 -14.12 4.58
N TRP A 288 -15.59 -13.81 5.86
CA TRP A 288 -14.38 -14.03 6.64
C TRP A 288 -14.31 -15.47 7.12
N LYS A 289 -13.16 -16.12 6.91
CA LYS A 289 -12.83 -17.43 7.46
C LYS A 289 -11.48 -17.40 8.17
N GLU A 290 -11.25 -18.33 9.06
CA GLU A 290 -9.96 -18.55 9.67
C GLU A 290 -9.05 -19.38 8.76
N LEU A 291 -7.79 -18.97 8.69
CA LEU A 291 -6.72 -19.72 8.04
C LEU A 291 -5.61 -19.95 9.06
N THR A 292 -5.24 -21.22 9.26
CA THR A 292 -4.13 -21.63 10.11
C THR A 292 -2.98 -22.09 9.23
N ILE A 293 -1.78 -21.54 9.48
CA ILE A 293 -0.53 -21.93 8.81
C ILE A 293 0.59 -22.03 9.85
N SER A 294 1.71 -22.67 9.50
CA SER A 294 2.87 -22.69 10.39
C SER A 294 3.40 -21.26 10.61
N GLY A 295 3.97 -21.00 11.80
CA GLY A 295 4.52 -19.70 12.13
C GLY A 295 5.66 -19.28 11.19
N VAL A 296 6.51 -20.23 10.78
CA VAL A 296 7.58 -20.02 9.79
C VAL A 296 7.00 -19.58 8.43
N GLU A 297 5.94 -20.25 7.96
CA GLU A 297 5.26 -19.89 6.71
C GLU A 297 4.58 -18.51 6.80
N PHE A 298 4.03 -18.14 7.97
CA PHE A 298 3.50 -16.81 8.18
C PHE A 298 4.58 -15.72 8.02
N VAL A 299 5.76 -15.91 8.64
CA VAL A 299 6.90 -15.01 8.53
C VAL A 299 7.37 -14.91 7.07
N ARG A 300 7.50 -16.07 6.38
CA ARG A 300 7.87 -16.14 4.97
C ARG A 300 6.91 -15.33 4.09
N ARG A 301 5.60 -15.58 4.23
CA ARG A 301 4.57 -14.83 3.48
C ARG A 301 4.62 -13.35 3.78
N PHE A 302 4.77 -12.96 5.02
CA PHE A 302 4.86 -11.53 5.38
C PHE A 302 6.06 -10.85 4.73
N LEU A 303 7.26 -11.45 4.85
CA LEU A 303 8.51 -10.88 4.33
C LEU A 303 8.56 -10.84 2.79
N MET A 304 7.85 -11.73 2.12
CA MET A 304 7.72 -11.74 0.66
C MET A 304 7.13 -10.44 0.12
N HIS A 305 6.33 -9.72 0.91
CA HIS A 305 5.68 -8.46 0.53
C HIS A 305 6.48 -7.21 0.88
N VAL A 306 7.67 -7.37 1.45
CA VAL A 306 8.58 -6.25 1.72
C VAL A 306 9.08 -5.71 0.38
N PRO A 307 8.75 -4.46 0.02
CA PRO A 307 9.13 -3.92 -1.28
C PRO A 307 10.64 -3.60 -1.32
N PRO A 308 11.24 -3.54 -2.51
CA PRO A 308 12.63 -3.15 -2.68
C PRO A 308 12.97 -1.83 -1.99
N ARG A 309 14.24 -1.64 -1.60
CA ARG A 309 14.72 -0.43 -0.93
C ARG A 309 14.35 0.82 -1.74
N ARG A 310 13.74 1.83 -1.09
CA ARG A 310 13.29 3.11 -1.70
C ARG A 310 12.27 2.94 -2.82
N PHE A 311 11.60 1.80 -2.93
CA PHE A 311 10.54 1.64 -3.94
C PHE A 311 9.30 2.44 -3.57
N VAL A 312 8.79 3.23 -4.53
CA VAL A 312 7.60 4.07 -4.35
C VAL A 312 6.36 3.27 -4.73
N ARG A 313 5.54 2.90 -3.71
CA ARG A 313 4.31 2.11 -3.90
C ARG A 313 3.07 2.90 -4.27
N ILE A 314 3.08 4.22 -4.08
CA ILE A 314 1.96 5.10 -4.37
C ILE A 314 2.45 6.12 -5.38
N ARG A 315 1.87 6.10 -6.58
CA ARG A 315 2.28 7.00 -7.67
C ARG A 315 1.09 7.82 -8.16
N HIS A 316 1.33 9.09 -8.36
CA HIS A 316 0.34 10.06 -8.80
C HIS A 316 0.57 10.43 -10.26
N TYR A 317 -0.50 10.41 -11.05
CA TYR A 317 -0.43 10.62 -12.50
C TYR A 317 -1.40 11.70 -12.97
N GLY A 318 -1.16 12.16 -14.17
CA GLY A 318 -2.05 13.12 -14.86
C GLY A 318 -2.17 14.44 -14.11
N LEU A 319 -3.39 14.85 -13.74
CA LEU A 319 -3.66 16.07 -12.98
C LEU A 319 -3.07 16.04 -11.56
N LEU A 320 -2.85 14.84 -11.02
CA LEU A 320 -2.30 14.65 -9.67
C LEU A 320 -0.78 14.55 -9.65
N CYS A 321 -0.09 14.67 -10.81
CA CYS A 321 1.36 14.66 -10.88
C CYS A 321 1.95 15.84 -10.08
N SER A 322 2.88 15.56 -9.16
CA SER A 322 3.42 16.53 -8.19
C SER A 322 3.91 17.83 -8.83
N ARG A 323 4.48 17.77 -10.03
CA ARG A 323 5.04 18.94 -10.76
C ARG A 323 3.99 20.00 -11.08
N THR A 324 2.75 19.61 -11.43
CA THR A 324 1.70 20.52 -11.92
C THR A 324 0.43 20.47 -11.09
N LYS A 325 0.40 19.66 -10.05
CA LYS A 325 -0.80 19.35 -9.27
C LYS A 325 -1.49 20.60 -8.71
N SER A 326 -0.75 21.49 -8.07
CA SER A 326 -1.33 22.67 -7.40
C SER A 326 -2.12 23.55 -8.39
N GLN A 327 -1.49 23.92 -9.51
CA GLN A 327 -2.12 24.77 -10.54
C GLN A 327 -3.35 24.08 -11.16
N LYS A 328 -3.21 22.80 -11.54
CA LYS A 328 -4.29 22.06 -12.20
C LYS A 328 -5.48 21.80 -11.30
N LEU A 329 -5.24 21.46 -10.03
CA LEU A 329 -6.34 21.28 -9.08
C LEU A 329 -7.06 22.58 -8.76
N THR A 330 -6.34 23.71 -8.71
CA THR A 330 -6.99 25.03 -8.55
C THR A 330 -7.90 25.34 -9.74
N LEU A 331 -7.41 25.12 -10.97
CA LEU A 331 -8.23 25.28 -12.16
C LEU A 331 -9.47 24.36 -12.14
N CYS A 332 -9.27 23.07 -11.85
CA CYS A 332 -10.38 22.12 -11.78
C CYS A 332 -11.43 22.52 -10.73
N ARG A 333 -11.00 23.01 -9.56
CA ARG A 333 -11.94 23.47 -8.51
C ARG A 333 -12.76 24.67 -8.97
N ASN A 334 -12.13 25.64 -9.65
CA ASN A 334 -12.83 26.80 -10.20
C ASN A 334 -13.88 26.36 -11.22
N LEU A 335 -13.54 25.42 -12.11
CA LEU A 335 -14.47 24.89 -13.12
C LEU A 335 -15.62 24.09 -12.51
N LEU A 336 -15.37 23.36 -11.42
CA LEU A 336 -16.35 22.53 -10.73
C LEU A 336 -17.11 23.26 -9.62
N GLY A 337 -16.76 24.52 -9.31
CA GLY A 337 -17.37 25.26 -8.21
C GLY A 337 -17.11 24.68 -6.81
N CYS A 338 -16.07 23.85 -6.65
CA CYS A 338 -15.81 23.16 -5.39
C CYS A 338 -14.73 23.84 -4.55
N LYS A 339 -14.93 23.81 -3.21
CA LYS A 339 -13.98 24.38 -2.24
C LYS A 339 -12.81 23.44 -2.00
N LYS A 340 -11.64 24.02 -1.72
CA LYS A 340 -10.46 23.26 -1.26
C LYS A 340 -10.66 22.82 0.19
N TYR A 341 -10.47 21.53 0.46
CA TYR A 341 -10.30 21.04 1.83
C TYR A 341 -8.95 21.53 2.39
N LEU A 342 -8.94 21.97 3.64
CA LEU A 342 -7.71 22.29 4.37
C LEU A 342 -7.41 21.15 5.34
N SER A 343 -6.20 20.61 5.28
CA SER A 343 -5.75 19.56 6.20
C SER A 343 -5.86 20.03 7.64
N LYS A 344 -6.52 19.25 8.48
CA LYS A 344 -6.69 19.54 9.90
C LYS A 344 -5.48 19.14 10.74
N LEU A 345 -4.75 18.13 10.28
CA LEU A 345 -3.63 17.55 11.03
C LEU A 345 -2.27 18.12 10.65
N ARG A 346 -2.21 18.99 9.62
CA ARG A 346 -0.94 19.50 9.08
C ARG A 346 -0.12 20.27 10.11
N ASP A 347 -0.78 21.15 10.84
CA ASP A 347 -0.15 22.11 11.74
C ASP A 347 -0.26 21.68 13.21
N MET A 348 -0.78 20.48 13.48
CA MET A 348 -0.90 19.89 14.81
C MET A 348 0.40 19.17 15.20
N GLU A 349 0.77 19.30 16.47
CA GLU A 349 1.81 18.46 17.06
C GLU A 349 1.31 17.03 17.36
N MET A 350 2.24 16.08 17.57
CA MET A 350 1.88 14.67 17.78
C MET A 350 0.93 14.45 18.98
N PRO A 351 1.08 15.12 20.13
CA PRO A 351 0.12 15.03 21.23
C PRO A 351 -1.29 15.42 20.81
N GLU A 352 -1.45 16.53 20.10
CA GLU A 352 -2.73 17.05 19.63
C GLU A 352 -3.37 16.10 18.60
N ILE A 353 -2.55 15.52 17.69
CA ILE A 353 -3.01 14.52 16.72
C ILE A 353 -3.55 13.27 17.43
N LEU A 354 -2.86 12.79 18.48
CA LEU A 354 -3.30 11.62 19.25
C LEU A 354 -4.60 11.88 20.01
N GLU A 355 -4.74 13.06 20.58
CA GLU A 355 -5.97 13.47 21.26
C GLU A 355 -7.13 13.62 20.26
N HIS A 356 -6.88 14.29 19.11
CA HIS A 356 -7.89 14.50 18.08
C HIS A 356 -8.39 13.20 17.44
N LEU A 357 -7.48 12.25 17.15
CA LEU A 357 -7.81 11.01 16.44
C LEU A 357 -8.32 9.89 17.36
N TYR A 358 -7.82 9.82 18.59
CA TYR A 358 -8.01 8.66 19.46
C TYR A 358 -8.44 9.00 20.87
N GLY A 359 -8.59 10.29 21.21
CA GLY A 359 -8.90 10.75 22.56
C GLY A 359 -7.77 10.48 23.58
N ILE A 360 -6.53 10.22 23.09
CA ILE A 360 -5.40 9.89 23.95
C ILE A 360 -4.71 11.16 24.43
N LYS A 361 -4.90 11.50 25.69
CA LYS A 361 -4.25 12.63 26.35
C LYS A 361 -2.86 12.23 26.86
N VAL A 362 -1.83 12.49 26.05
CA VAL A 362 -0.44 12.07 26.37
C VAL A 362 0.22 12.95 27.43
N CYS A 363 -0.31 14.15 27.70
CA CYS A 363 0.18 15.08 28.71
C CYS A 363 -0.52 14.92 30.07
N VAL A 364 -1.37 13.91 30.25
CA VAL A 364 -2.12 13.65 31.47
C VAL A 364 -1.55 12.42 32.17
N CYS A 365 -1.26 12.54 33.44
CA CYS A 365 -0.77 11.47 34.29
C CYS A 365 -1.84 10.36 34.44
N LYS A 366 -1.45 9.12 34.18
CA LYS A 366 -2.35 7.96 34.34
C LYS A 366 -2.65 7.60 35.78
N ALA A 367 -1.82 8.07 36.73
CA ALA A 367 -1.99 7.76 38.15
C ALA A 367 -2.92 8.74 38.88
N CYS A 368 -2.75 10.04 38.64
CA CYS A 368 -3.50 11.07 39.40
C CYS A 368 -4.33 12.01 38.51
N GLY A 369 -4.22 11.94 37.19
CA GLY A 369 -4.89 12.86 36.25
C GLY A 369 -4.22 14.24 36.15
N GLY A 370 -3.12 14.48 36.83
CA GLY A 370 -2.37 15.75 36.82
C GLY A 370 -1.53 15.93 35.57
N HIS A 371 -0.78 17.02 35.50
CA HIS A 371 0.03 17.36 34.33
C HIS A 371 1.34 16.58 34.27
N LEU A 372 1.67 16.02 33.09
CA LEU A 372 2.97 15.44 32.84
C LEU A 372 3.92 16.50 32.30
N GLY A 373 5.07 16.64 32.94
CA GLY A 373 6.13 17.53 32.51
C GLY A 373 6.66 17.22 31.11
N LYS A 374 7.44 18.13 30.54
CA LYS A 374 7.98 17.96 29.18
C LYS A 374 8.75 16.65 29.05
N PRO A 375 8.53 15.89 27.96
CA PRO A 375 9.21 14.62 27.74
C PRO A 375 10.72 14.82 27.62
N GLN A 376 11.49 14.05 28.37
CA GLN A 376 12.93 13.93 28.22
C GLN A 376 13.23 12.72 27.34
N MET A 377 13.89 12.94 26.20
CA MET A 377 14.31 11.85 25.32
C MET A 377 15.46 11.09 25.96
N ARG A 378 15.30 9.79 26.15
CA ARG A 378 16.39 8.87 26.50
C ARG A 378 16.76 8.06 25.28
N MET A 379 18.02 8.17 24.88
CA MET A 379 18.57 7.38 23.78
C MET A 379 18.72 5.91 24.23
N PRO A 380 18.61 4.93 23.30
CA PRO A 380 18.91 3.54 23.61
C PRO A 380 20.33 3.44 24.16
N LEU A 381 20.51 2.62 25.18
CA LEU A 381 21.84 2.20 25.60
C LEU A 381 22.47 1.48 24.40
N ARG A 382 23.59 1.98 23.92
CA ARG A 382 24.42 1.25 22.93
C ARG A 382 25.00 0.05 23.68
N CYS A 383 24.42 -1.12 23.47
CA CYS A 383 25.06 -2.39 23.82
C CYS A 383 26.10 -2.73 22.77
#